data_c952aa50f5c2e90ffa16186b81c6337b
#
_entry.id   c952aa50f5c2e90ffa16186b81c6337b
#
_cell.length_a   1.000
_cell.length_b   1.000
_cell.length_c   1.000
_cell.angle_alpha   90.00
_cell.angle_beta   90.00
_cell.angle_gamma   90.00
#
_symmetry.space_group_name_H-M   'P 1'
#
loop_
_entity.id
_entity.type
_entity.pdbx_description
1 polymer ?
#
loop_
_entity_poly.entity_id
_entity_poly.type
_entity_poly.pdbx_seq_one_letter_code
_entity_poly.pdbx_strand_id
1 'polypeptide(L)'
;GEVPPSATRGKSLTPEFRIDPVTGLLDTHPGQVVSPSSCLGCWTQCGVRIRVDVDRNEIIRIAGNPYHPLATTRPAPMETPVREVYAMLGGDNGLEGRATSCARGSAMLEHQKAPHRVLAPLKRVGPRGSGQWETISLEQLVREVCQGGDLFGEGHVDGLAAIRDVDTPIDPDNPEYGPRSNQLLMTDSANEGRTPLINRFARQAFGTVNVANHGSYCGQSYRVGTGAALGDLAGLPHGKPDWQNSRFGLFIGTSPAQSGNPFQRTGRELAEARSRPENAYRYVVVSPMLPTSSNHASGDNSRWLPVRPATDLALVMGLIRWIIDSRRYDERFL
;
A
#
# COMPACT_ATOMS: atom_id res chain seq x y z
N GLY A 1 10.79 -11.01 26.04
CA GLY A 1 11.30 -11.87 25.00
C GLY A 1 12.32 -11.12 24.16
N GLU A 2 13.45 -11.73 23.85
CA GLU A 2 14.43 -11.14 22.95
C GLU A 2 13.79 -10.89 21.60
N VAL A 3 13.89 -9.68 21.13
CA VAL A 3 13.51 -9.34 19.76
C VAL A 3 14.49 -10.07 18.84
N PRO A 4 14.05 -10.97 17.97
CA PRO A 4 14.97 -11.64 17.06
C PRO A 4 15.77 -10.60 16.28
N PRO A 5 17.06 -10.84 16.00
CA PRO A 5 17.85 -9.90 15.23
C PRO A 5 17.16 -9.64 13.90
N SER A 6 16.68 -8.43 13.73
CA SER A 6 15.98 -8.01 12.52
C SER A 6 16.93 -8.14 11.33
N ALA A 7 16.47 -8.78 10.28
CA ALA A 7 17.21 -8.88 9.02
C ALA A 7 17.54 -7.49 8.42
N THR A 8 16.91 -6.45 8.91
CA THR A 8 17.14 -5.05 8.51
C THR A 8 18.28 -4.38 9.28
N ARG A 9 18.75 -4.94 10.38
CA ARG A 9 19.87 -4.38 11.15
C ARG A 9 21.24 -4.53 10.48
N GLY A 10 21.29 -5.14 9.33
CA GLY A 10 22.36 -5.02 8.32
C GLY A 10 23.79 -5.45 8.69
N LYS A 11 24.17 -5.45 9.95
CA LYS A 11 25.55 -5.67 10.38
C LYS A 11 25.99 -7.15 10.41
N SER A 12 25.05 -8.07 10.34
CA SER A 12 25.32 -9.52 10.39
C SER A 12 24.94 -10.31 9.14
N LEU A 13 24.39 -9.64 8.12
CA LEU A 13 24.02 -10.32 6.88
C LEU A 13 25.22 -10.38 5.95
N THR A 14 25.59 -11.58 5.57
CA THR A 14 26.50 -11.81 4.44
C THR A 14 25.93 -11.17 3.17
N PRO A 15 26.76 -10.73 2.21
CA PRO A 15 26.31 -10.32 0.90
C PRO A 15 25.29 -11.32 0.32
N GLU A 16 24.34 -10.86 -0.49
CA GLU A 16 23.30 -11.73 -1.06
C GLU A 16 23.89 -12.79 -1.99
N PHE A 17 24.95 -12.43 -2.69
CA PHE A 17 25.67 -13.29 -3.61
C PHE A 17 27.14 -13.37 -3.26
N ARG A 18 27.79 -14.44 -3.69
CA ARG A 18 29.22 -14.67 -3.63
C ARG A 18 29.74 -14.94 -5.04
N ILE A 19 31.03 -14.75 -5.26
CA ILE A 19 31.71 -15.27 -6.44
C ILE A 19 32.07 -16.70 -6.12
N ASP A 20 31.62 -17.64 -6.94
CA ASP A 20 32.03 -19.03 -6.85
C ASP A 20 33.52 -19.14 -7.18
N PRO A 21 34.35 -19.70 -6.30
CA PRO A 21 35.81 -19.73 -6.51
C PRO A 21 36.25 -20.65 -7.63
N VAL A 22 35.43 -21.59 -8.07
CA VAL A 22 35.74 -22.54 -9.13
C VAL A 22 35.35 -22.00 -10.50
N THR A 23 34.14 -21.44 -10.59
CA THR A 23 33.57 -20.98 -11.87
C THR A 23 33.81 -19.49 -12.12
N GLY A 24 34.15 -18.70 -11.10
CA GLY A 24 34.26 -17.25 -11.19
C GLY A 24 32.90 -16.55 -11.37
N LEU A 25 31.81 -17.29 -11.33
CA LEU A 25 30.46 -16.76 -11.54
C LEU A 25 29.78 -16.34 -10.22
N LEU A 26 28.85 -15.41 -10.33
CA LEU A 26 28.03 -15.01 -9.21
C LEU A 26 27.06 -16.13 -8.85
N ASP A 27 26.98 -16.48 -7.57
CA ASP A 27 26.12 -17.53 -7.05
C ASP A 27 25.55 -17.17 -5.67
N THR A 28 24.48 -17.86 -5.26
CA THR A 28 23.94 -17.77 -3.92
C THR A 28 24.85 -18.46 -2.89
N HIS A 29 24.67 -18.14 -1.63
CA HIS A 29 25.38 -18.88 -0.58
C HIS A 29 24.82 -20.31 -0.44
N PRO A 30 25.65 -21.30 -0.07
CA PRO A 30 25.18 -22.64 0.26
C PRO A 30 24.05 -22.59 1.30
N GLY A 31 23.03 -23.41 1.15
CA GLY A 31 21.85 -23.42 2.01
C GLY A 31 20.92 -22.21 1.84
N GLN A 32 21.15 -21.34 0.84
CA GLN A 32 20.31 -20.18 0.61
C GLN A 32 19.79 -20.14 -0.82
N VAL A 33 18.55 -19.64 -0.96
CA VAL A 33 17.87 -19.43 -2.24
C VAL A 33 17.38 -18.00 -2.33
N VAL A 34 17.49 -17.39 -3.51
CA VAL A 34 16.86 -16.11 -3.83
C VAL A 34 15.72 -16.36 -4.79
N SER A 35 14.51 -16.03 -4.37
CA SER A 35 13.28 -16.26 -5.13
C SER A 35 12.55 -14.96 -5.43
N PRO A 36 12.04 -14.76 -6.66
CA PRO A 36 11.18 -13.62 -6.96
C PRO A 36 9.81 -13.76 -6.29
N SER A 37 9.23 -12.64 -5.90
CA SER A 37 7.90 -12.57 -5.31
C SER A 37 7.30 -11.17 -5.47
N SER A 38 6.09 -10.97 -4.99
CA SER A 38 5.43 -9.66 -4.92
C SER A 38 5.24 -9.23 -3.48
N CYS A 39 5.50 -7.96 -3.20
CA CYS A 39 5.22 -7.34 -1.92
C CYS A 39 3.73 -7.02 -1.82
N LEU A 40 3.06 -7.52 -0.80
CA LEU A 40 1.65 -7.24 -0.51
C LEU A 40 1.45 -6.22 0.63
N GLY A 41 2.49 -5.46 0.98
CA GLY A 41 2.42 -4.44 2.04
C GLY A 41 1.59 -3.20 1.68
N CYS A 42 1.28 -3.02 0.41
CA CYS A 42 0.38 -1.97 -0.09
C CYS A 42 -0.08 -2.28 -1.53
N TRP A 43 -0.93 -1.44 -2.09
CA TRP A 43 -1.48 -1.56 -3.43
C TRP A 43 -0.48 -1.59 -4.58
N THR A 44 0.72 -1.14 -4.36
CA THR A 44 1.72 -1.05 -5.43
C THR A 44 2.18 -2.41 -5.91
N GLN A 45 2.14 -3.44 -5.06
CA GLN A 45 2.54 -4.81 -5.39
C GLN A 45 3.93 -4.89 -6.05
N CYS A 46 4.88 -4.12 -5.53
CA CYS A 46 6.24 -4.09 -6.08
C CYS A 46 6.84 -5.48 -6.15
N GLY A 47 7.51 -5.78 -7.26
CA GLY A 47 8.32 -6.99 -7.37
C GLY A 47 9.46 -6.96 -6.36
N VAL A 48 9.59 -8.04 -5.63
CA VAL A 48 10.66 -8.24 -4.64
C VAL A 48 11.40 -9.53 -4.90
N ARG A 49 12.61 -9.63 -4.38
CA ARG A 49 13.34 -10.88 -4.25
C ARG A 49 13.44 -11.23 -2.78
N ILE A 50 13.19 -12.48 -2.48
CA ILE A 50 13.18 -13.02 -1.15
C ILE A 50 14.39 -13.95 -1.01
N ARG A 51 15.21 -13.68 -0.01
CA ARG A 51 16.33 -14.57 0.36
C ARG A 51 15.87 -15.49 1.47
N VAL A 52 15.97 -16.77 1.23
CA VAL A 52 15.53 -17.83 2.13
C VAL A 52 16.73 -18.66 2.58
N ASP A 53 16.83 -18.89 3.86
CA ASP A 53 17.67 -19.93 4.46
C ASP A 53 16.87 -21.22 4.42
N VAL A 54 17.32 -22.17 3.57
CA VAL A 54 16.59 -23.41 3.30
C VAL A 54 16.69 -24.35 4.49
N ASP A 55 17.85 -24.39 5.16
CA ASP A 55 18.10 -25.30 6.28
C ASP A 55 17.24 -24.93 7.48
N ARG A 56 16.98 -23.63 7.66
CA ARG A 56 16.13 -23.09 8.72
C ARG A 56 14.68 -22.92 8.30
N ASN A 57 14.37 -23.08 7.02
CA ASN A 57 13.07 -22.74 6.42
C ASN A 57 12.63 -21.30 6.80
N GLU A 58 13.53 -20.35 6.64
CA GLU A 58 13.36 -19.00 7.14
C GLU A 58 13.64 -17.94 6.08
N ILE A 59 12.74 -16.97 5.92
CA ILE A 59 13.00 -15.77 5.13
C ILE A 59 13.95 -14.87 5.93
N ILE A 60 15.11 -14.55 5.36
CA ILE A 60 16.12 -13.74 6.03
C ILE A 60 16.23 -12.33 5.47
N ARG A 61 15.75 -12.08 4.25
CA ARG A 61 15.74 -10.75 3.65
C ARG A 61 14.68 -10.60 2.56
N ILE A 62 14.15 -9.38 2.44
CA ILE A 62 13.31 -8.93 1.33
C ILE A 62 13.98 -7.70 0.71
N ALA A 63 14.16 -7.70 -0.61
CA ALA A 63 14.76 -6.60 -1.35
C ALA A 63 14.01 -6.38 -2.68
N GLY A 64 14.24 -5.26 -3.37
CA GLY A 64 13.58 -4.99 -4.65
C GLY A 64 14.06 -5.93 -5.76
N ASN A 65 13.16 -6.28 -6.67
CA ASN A 65 13.48 -7.09 -7.84
C ASN A 65 13.93 -6.16 -8.99
N PRO A 66 15.14 -6.32 -9.53
CA PRO A 66 15.68 -5.45 -10.58
C PRO A 66 14.96 -5.55 -11.92
N TYR A 67 14.17 -6.58 -12.18
CA TYR A 67 13.34 -6.64 -13.37
C TYR A 67 12.03 -5.84 -13.24
N HIS A 68 11.67 -5.42 -12.04
CA HIS A 68 10.37 -4.82 -11.79
C HIS A 68 10.43 -3.29 -11.83
N PRO A 69 9.64 -2.63 -12.70
CA PRO A 69 9.73 -1.18 -12.93
C PRO A 69 9.39 -0.32 -11.71
N LEU A 70 8.68 -0.88 -10.73
CA LEU A 70 8.38 -0.17 -9.49
C LEU A 70 9.50 -0.30 -8.45
N ALA A 71 10.43 -1.24 -8.61
CA ALA A 71 11.55 -1.44 -7.71
C ALA A 71 12.83 -0.72 -8.13
N THR A 72 12.92 -0.34 -9.41
CA THR A 72 14.08 0.37 -9.98
C THR A 72 13.64 1.40 -11.01
N THR A 73 14.47 2.39 -11.30
CA THR A 73 14.26 3.36 -12.39
C THR A 73 14.58 2.79 -13.76
N ARG A 74 15.52 1.84 -13.82
CA ARG A 74 15.93 1.17 -15.05
C ARG A 74 15.76 -0.33 -14.88
N PRO A 75 14.54 -0.86 -15.13
CA PRO A 75 14.30 -2.29 -15.03
C PRO A 75 15.12 -3.04 -16.08
N ALA A 76 15.70 -4.15 -15.67
CA ALA A 76 16.37 -5.04 -16.58
C ALA A 76 15.36 -5.65 -17.56
N PRO A 77 15.70 -5.79 -18.86
CA PRO A 77 14.90 -6.57 -19.79
C PRO A 77 14.69 -8.00 -19.29
N MET A 78 13.50 -8.55 -19.50
CA MET A 78 13.15 -9.88 -19.00
C MET A 78 14.02 -10.99 -19.56
N GLU A 79 14.63 -10.76 -20.72
CA GLU A 79 15.52 -11.68 -21.42
C GLU A 79 16.94 -11.71 -20.83
N THR A 80 17.29 -10.70 -20.02
CA THR A 80 18.62 -10.63 -19.41
C THR A 80 18.78 -11.75 -18.39
N PRO A 81 19.84 -12.55 -18.47
CA PRO A 81 20.09 -13.62 -17.50
C PRO A 81 20.17 -13.10 -16.07
N VAL A 82 19.57 -13.83 -15.13
CA VAL A 82 19.50 -13.45 -13.70
C VAL A 82 20.87 -13.12 -13.11
N ARG A 83 21.91 -13.87 -13.48
CA ARG A 83 23.28 -13.66 -12.99
C ARG A 83 23.86 -12.31 -13.44
N GLU A 84 23.57 -11.89 -14.66
CA GLU A 84 23.99 -10.59 -15.19
C GLU A 84 23.27 -9.45 -14.48
N VAL A 85 21.96 -9.57 -14.32
CA VAL A 85 21.16 -8.57 -13.61
C VAL A 85 21.60 -8.42 -12.16
N TYR A 86 21.92 -9.51 -11.49
CA TYR A 86 22.38 -9.46 -10.11
C TYR A 86 23.79 -8.89 -9.97
N ALA A 87 24.64 -9.06 -10.96
CA ALA A 87 25.94 -8.40 -11.02
C ALA A 87 25.78 -6.86 -11.09
N MET A 88 24.74 -6.36 -11.76
CA MET A 88 24.41 -4.93 -11.82
C MET A 88 23.98 -4.33 -10.47
N LEU A 89 23.59 -5.14 -9.49
CA LEU A 89 23.19 -4.67 -8.15
C LEU A 89 24.39 -4.30 -7.27
N GLY A 90 25.59 -4.66 -7.69
CA GLY A 90 26.85 -4.33 -7.05
C GLY A 90 27.70 -3.38 -7.90
N GLY A 91 28.83 -2.94 -7.35
CA GLY A 91 29.80 -2.13 -8.06
C GLY A 91 29.41 -0.67 -8.30
N ASP A 92 30.04 -0.06 -9.30
CA ASP A 92 30.01 1.39 -9.55
C ASP A 92 28.79 1.90 -10.32
N ASN A 93 27.80 1.06 -10.56
CA ASN A 93 26.59 1.43 -11.30
C ASN A 93 25.68 2.44 -10.56
N GLY A 94 26.11 2.99 -9.45
CA GLY A 94 25.41 4.01 -8.69
C GLY A 94 24.04 3.58 -8.17
N LEU A 95 23.20 4.55 -7.87
CA LEU A 95 21.83 4.30 -7.39
C LEU A 95 20.88 3.87 -8.52
N GLU A 96 21.20 4.16 -9.75
CA GLU A 96 20.32 3.96 -10.91
C GLU A 96 20.06 2.47 -11.21
N GLY A 97 21.07 1.62 -11.08
CA GLY A 97 20.94 0.17 -11.29
C GLY A 97 20.35 -0.59 -10.10
N ARG A 98 20.20 0.05 -8.94
CA ARG A 98 19.76 -0.62 -7.71
C ARG A 98 18.25 -0.80 -7.67
N ALA A 99 17.84 -2.01 -7.36
CA ALA A 99 16.46 -2.31 -7.06
C ALA A 99 16.23 -2.28 -5.54
N THR A 100 15.26 -1.49 -5.11
CA THR A 100 14.97 -1.26 -3.69
C THR A 100 13.51 -1.58 -3.37
N SER A 101 13.26 -2.07 -2.18
CA SER A 101 11.95 -2.04 -1.54
C SER A 101 11.87 -0.85 -0.60
N CYS A 102 10.66 -0.32 -0.37
CA CYS A 102 10.47 0.72 0.64
C CYS A 102 10.59 0.13 2.06
N ALA A 103 10.65 0.99 3.07
CA ALA A 103 10.72 0.56 4.47
C ALA A 103 9.60 -0.41 4.86
N ARG A 104 8.37 -0.18 4.36
CA ARG A 104 7.24 -1.10 4.59
C ARG A 104 7.48 -2.48 3.98
N GLY A 105 7.93 -2.53 2.72
CA GLY A 105 8.23 -3.81 2.04
C GLY A 105 9.34 -4.58 2.73
N SER A 106 10.38 -3.89 3.21
CA SER A 106 11.46 -4.51 3.97
C SER A 106 10.99 -5.00 5.35
N ALA A 107 10.07 -4.28 6.00
CA ALA A 107 9.52 -4.63 7.31
C ALA A 107 8.49 -5.79 7.26
N MET A 108 8.07 -6.25 6.08
CA MET A 108 7.17 -7.39 5.97
C MET A 108 7.74 -8.67 6.60
N LEU A 109 9.06 -8.79 6.67
CA LEU A 109 9.72 -9.88 7.36
C LEU A 109 9.43 -9.86 8.87
N GLU A 110 9.52 -8.68 9.48
CA GLU A 110 9.22 -8.51 10.91
C GLU A 110 7.73 -8.70 11.20
N HIS A 111 6.87 -8.27 10.28
CA HIS A 111 5.44 -8.49 10.37
C HIS A 111 5.09 -9.99 10.33
N GLN A 112 5.76 -10.78 9.48
CA GLN A 112 5.56 -12.22 9.43
C GLN A 112 5.93 -12.91 10.76
N LYS A 113 7.02 -12.45 11.41
CA LYS A 113 7.58 -13.01 12.63
C LYS A 113 7.08 -12.32 13.91
N ALA A 114 6.13 -11.40 13.80
CA ALA A 114 5.66 -10.63 14.94
C ALA A 114 5.11 -11.55 16.06
N PRO A 115 5.59 -11.42 17.30
CA PRO A 115 5.17 -12.30 18.38
C PRO A 115 3.69 -12.16 18.76
N HIS A 116 3.09 -11.05 18.39
CA HIS A 116 1.66 -10.76 18.60
C HIS A 116 0.79 -11.14 17.40
N ARG A 117 1.34 -11.86 16.41
CA ARG A 117 0.56 -12.33 15.27
C ARG A 117 -0.51 -13.31 15.72
N VAL A 118 -1.75 -13.06 15.31
CA VAL A 118 -2.88 -13.97 15.57
C VAL A 118 -2.71 -15.24 14.74
N LEU A 119 -2.56 -16.38 15.40
CA LEU A 119 -2.35 -17.70 14.78
C LEU A 119 -3.55 -18.65 14.94
N ALA A 120 -4.50 -18.32 15.79
CA ALA A 120 -5.72 -19.07 16.01
C ALA A 120 -6.92 -18.11 16.12
N PRO A 121 -8.15 -18.60 15.91
CA PRO A 121 -9.33 -17.79 16.13
C PRO A 121 -9.42 -17.29 17.57
N LEU A 122 -9.77 -16.03 17.74
CA LEU A 122 -9.95 -15.37 19.02
C LEU A 122 -11.41 -14.94 19.19
N LYS A 123 -11.99 -15.26 20.33
CA LYS A 123 -13.30 -14.81 20.75
C LYS A 123 -13.17 -13.79 21.87
N ARG A 124 -13.93 -12.71 21.80
CA ARG A 124 -13.99 -11.70 22.86
C ARG A 124 -14.58 -12.32 24.15
N VAL A 125 -13.94 -12.01 25.26
CA VAL A 125 -14.42 -12.32 26.61
C VAL A 125 -14.66 -11.00 27.34
N GLY A 126 -15.80 -10.89 28.02
CA GLY A 126 -16.18 -9.65 28.72
C GLY A 126 -16.72 -8.56 27.79
N PRO A 127 -16.95 -7.36 28.33
CA PRO A 127 -17.60 -6.25 27.61
C PRO A 127 -16.74 -5.73 26.46
N ARG A 128 -17.38 -5.07 25.49
CA ARG A 128 -16.67 -4.43 24.37
C ARG A 128 -15.63 -3.43 24.89
N GLY A 129 -14.44 -3.49 24.31
CA GLY A 129 -13.32 -2.62 24.68
C GLY A 129 -12.46 -3.13 25.84
N SER A 130 -12.81 -4.26 26.49
CA SER A 130 -12.01 -4.83 27.58
C SER A 130 -10.63 -5.34 27.13
N GLY A 131 -10.46 -5.62 25.82
CA GLY A 131 -9.25 -6.20 25.28
C GLY A 131 -8.98 -7.66 25.71
N GLN A 132 -10.00 -8.32 26.27
CA GLN A 132 -9.89 -9.71 26.73
C GLN A 132 -10.36 -10.67 25.65
N TRP A 133 -9.57 -11.71 25.42
CA TRP A 133 -9.78 -12.67 24.34
C TRP A 133 -9.45 -14.09 24.83
N GLU A 134 -10.19 -15.06 24.33
CA GLU A 134 -9.87 -16.46 24.45
C GLU A 134 -9.66 -17.09 23.07
N THR A 135 -8.82 -18.12 23.02
CA THR A 135 -8.63 -18.91 21.81
C THR A 135 -9.74 -19.94 21.68
N ILE A 136 -10.36 -19.99 20.50
CA ILE A 136 -11.41 -20.97 20.17
C ILE A 136 -11.00 -21.82 18.97
N SER A 137 -11.69 -22.94 18.75
CA SER A 137 -11.48 -23.73 17.55
C SER A 137 -12.07 -23.08 16.30
N LEU A 138 -11.57 -23.45 15.13
CA LEU A 138 -12.14 -22.98 13.86
C LEU A 138 -13.59 -23.43 13.67
N GLU A 139 -13.92 -24.66 14.11
CA GLU A 139 -15.30 -25.19 14.07
C GLU A 139 -16.22 -24.36 14.95
N GLN A 140 -15.78 -23.99 16.14
CA GLN A 140 -16.54 -23.12 17.03
C GLN A 140 -16.76 -21.77 16.40
N LEU A 141 -15.71 -21.13 15.83
CA LEU A 141 -15.82 -19.87 15.12
C LEU A 141 -16.87 -19.93 14.01
N VAL A 142 -16.77 -20.92 13.12
CA VAL A 142 -17.69 -21.07 12.00
C VAL A 142 -19.11 -21.29 12.49
N ARG A 143 -19.31 -22.15 13.49
CA ARG A 143 -20.62 -22.42 14.05
C ARG A 143 -21.26 -21.16 14.64
N GLU A 144 -20.54 -20.44 15.49
CA GLU A 144 -21.07 -19.25 16.17
C GLU A 144 -21.34 -18.11 15.18
N VAL A 145 -20.48 -17.90 14.19
CA VAL A 145 -20.72 -16.91 13.13
C VAL A 145 -21.93 -17.27 12.27
N CYS A 146 -22.10 -18.55 11.95
CA CYS A 146 -23.21 -18.97 11.10
C CYS A 146 -24.55 -19.04 11.85
N GLN A 147 -24.56 -19.55 13.08
CA GLN A 147 -25.79 -19.84 13.82
C GLN A 147 -26.18 -18.75 14.81
N GLY A 148 -25.22 -17.94 15.27
CA GLY A 148 -25.45 -16.99 16.36
C GLY A 148 -25.64 -17.67 17.73
N GLY A 149 -26.31 -16.96 18.61
CA GLY A 149 -26.61 -17.43 19.97
C GLY A 149 -26.38 -16.37 21.05
N ASP A 150 -26.45 -16.75 22.30
CA ASP A 150 -26.00 -15.92 23.42
C ASP A 150 -24.50 -16.09 23.60
N LEU A 151 -23.73 -15.33 22.82
CA LEU A 151 -22.28 -15.54 22.65
C LEU A 151 -21.44 -14.77 23.66
N PHE A 152 -21.99 -13.67 24.23
CA PHE A 152 -21.21 -12.70 24.97
C PHE A 152 -21.85 -12.28 26.30
N GLY A 153 -22.97 -12.91 26.69
CA GLY A 153 -23.75 -12.50 27.86
C GLY A 153 -24.45 -11.14 27.73
N GLU A 154 -24.56 -10.63 26.52
CA GLU A 154 -25.18 -9.34 26.20
C GLU A 154 -26.52 -9.53 25.46
N GLY A 155 -27.10 -10.75 25.49
CA GLY A 155 -28.28 -11.12 24.74
C GLY A 155 -27.97 -11.91 23.47
N HIS A 156 -29.03 -12.28 22.76
CA HIS A 156 -28.93 -13.05 21.51
C HIS A 156 -28.29 -12.26 20.38
N VAL A 157 -27.38 -12.90 19.67
CA VAL A 157 -26.75 -12.37 18.46
C VAL A 157 -27.16 -13.25 17.28
N ASP A 158 -27.79 -12.69 16.27
CA ASP A 158 -28.14 -13.39 15.04
C ASP A 158 -26.88 -13.84 14.30
N GLY A 159 -26.86 -15.10 13.86
CA GLY A 159 -25.84 -15.60 12.95
C GLY A 159 -26.16 -15.25 11.50
N LEU A 160 -25.15 -15.45 10.63
CA LEU A 160 -25.29 -15.16 9.20
C LEU A 160 -26.44 -15.94 8.55
N ALA A 161 -26.77 -17.13 9.04
CA ALA A 161 -27.88 -17.93 8.52
C ALA A 161 -29.25 -17.26 8.75
N ALA A 162 -29.43 -16.53 9.84
CA ALA A 162 -30.68 -15.84 10.16
C ALA A 162 -30.93 -14.59 9.30
N ILE A 163 -29.86 -13.94 8.84
CA ILE A 163 -29.96 -12.73 8.03
C ILE A 163 -29.73 -12.98 6.52
N ARG A 164 -29.38 -14.23 6.12
CA ARG A 164 -29.24 -14.60 4.72
C ARG A 164 -30.62 -14.81 4.08
N ASP A 165 -31.29 -13.73 3.77
CA ASP A 165 -32.59 -13.70 3.13
C ASP A 165 -32.54 -12.61 2.02
N VAL A 166 -32.71 -13.05 0.79
CA VAL A 166 -32.60 -12.20 -0.41
C VAL A 166 -33.96 -11.69 -0.91
N ASP A 167 -35.04 -12.10 -0.27
CA ASP A 167 -36.42 -11.81 -0.72
C ASP A 167 -37.13 -10.82 0.21
N THR A 168 -36.91 -10.95 1.53
CA THR A 168 -37.58 -10.09 2.53
C THR A 168 -36.88 -8.77 2.69
N PRO A 169 -37.55 -7.62 2.55
CA PRO A 169 -36.98 -6.30 2.78
C PRO A 169 -36.49 -6.15 4.22
N ILE A 170 -35.40 -5.38 4.41
CA ILE A 170 -34.94 -4.96 5.75
C ILE A 170 -36.03 -4.13 6.42
N ASP A 171 -36.61 -3.20 5.68
CA ASP A 171 -37.68 -2.30 6.08
C ASP A 171 -38.71 -2.25 4.95
N PRO A 172 -39.95 -2.73 5.17
CA PRO A 172 -41.00 -2.64 4.18
C PRO A 172 -41.38 -1.21 3.77
N ASP A 173 -41.20 -0.24 4.67
CA ASP A 173 -41.54 1.17 4.43
C ASP A 173 -40.44 1.88 3.64
N ASN A 174 -39.24 1.30 3.58
CA ASN A 174 -38.06 1.82 2.86
C ASN A 174 -37.41 0.71 2.01
N PRO A 175 -38.07 0.27 0.93
CA PRO A 175 -37.64 -0.86 0.10
C PRO A 175 -36.27 -0.66 -0.57
N GLU A 176 -35.80 0.58 -0.69
CA GLU A 176 -34.48 0.93 -1.23
C GLU A 176 -33.33 0.41 -0.37
N TYR A 177 -33.56 0.05 0.88
CA TYR A 177 -32.53 -0.61 1.71
C TYR A 177 -32.28 -2.07 1.27
N GLY A 178 -33.19 -2.61 0.46
CA GLY A 178 -33.08 -3.94 -0.10
C GLY A 178 -33.35 -5.07 0.89
N PRO A 179 -32.96 -6.30 0.57
CA PRO A 179 -33.27 -7.49 1.36
C PRO A 179 -32.44 -7.58 2.65
N ARG A 180 -32.92 -8.42 3.57
CA ARG A 180 -32.27 -8.66 4.86
C ARG A 180 -30.78 -9.07 4.76
N SER A 181 -30.38 -9.73 3.67
CA SER A 181 -28.98 -10.02 3.38
C SER A 181 -28.07 -8.77 3.32
N ASN A 182 -28.62 -7.59 3.05
CA ASN A 182 -27.89 -6.33 3.07
C ASN A 182 -27.51 -5.83 4.48
N GLN A 183 -27.93 -6.53 5.53
CA GLN A 183 -27.42 -6.31 6.89
C GLN A 183 -25.95 -6.74 7.03
N LEU A 184 -25.44 -7.60 6.11
CA LEU A 184 -24.02 -7.97 6.06
C LEU A 184 -23.25 -6.93 5.26
N LEU A 185 -22.31 -6.23 5.89
CA LEU A 185 -21.28 -5.44 5.24
C LEU A 185 -19.97 -6.22 5.19
N MET A 186 -19.48 -6.49 3.99
CA MET A 186 -18.14 -7.06 3.79
C MET A 186 -17.14 -5.94 3.44
N THR A 187 -16.04 -5.90 4.16
CA THR A 187 -14.94 -4.98 3.83
C THR A 187 -13.70 -5.77 3.45
N ASP A 188 -13.05 -5.38 2.37
CA ASP A 188 -11.77 -5.94 1.98
C ASP A 188 -10.69 -4.85 1.89
N SER A 189 -9.46 -5.26 1.72
CA SER A 189 -8.42 -4.39 1.22
C SER A 189 -8.23 -4.69 -0.27
N ALA A 190 -8.04 -3.68 -1.07
CA ALA A 190 -8.08 -3.83 -2.51
C ALA A 190 -6.86 -4.58 -3.06
N ASN A 191 -7.10 -5.42 -4.06
CA ASN A 191 -6.10 -6.06 -4.93
C ASN A 191 -5.11 -7.03 -4.28
N GLU A 192 -5.49 -7.69 -3.20
CA GLU A 192 -4.66 -8.71 -2.53
C GLU A 192 -4.81 -10.12 -3.12
N GLY A 193 -5.50 -10.25 -4.22
CA GLY A 193 -5.82 -11.55 -4.82
C GLY A 193 -7.00 -12.27 -4.15
N ARG A 194 -7.52 -11.77 -3.03
CA ARG A 194 -8.67 -12.35 -2.30
C ARG A 194 -10.00 -11.71 -2.66
N THR A 195 -9.98 -10.51 -3.23
CA THR A 195 -11.19 -9.77 -3.63
C THR A 195 -12.17 -10.59 -4.46
N PRO A 196 -11.76 -11.42 -5.44
CA PRO A 196 -12.70 -12.28 -6.17
C PRO A 196 -13.42 -13.28 -5.27
N LEU A 197 -12.74 -13.86 -4.27
CA LEU A 197 -13.34 -14.78 -3.31
C LEU A 197 -14.34 -14.07 -2.40
N ILE A 198 -13.99 -12.89 -1.91
CA ILE A 198 -14.86 -12.06 -1.07
C ILE A 198 -16.10 -11.64 -1.85
N ASN A 199 -15.95 -11.16 -3.07
CA ASN A 199 -17.07 -10.80 -3.92
C ASN A 199 -17.98 -11.98 -4.26
N ARG A 200 -17.39 -13.15 -4.55
CA ARG A 200 -18.16 -14.38 -4.78
C ARG A 200 -18.97 -14.77 -3.56
N PHE A 201 -18.36 -14.74 -2.37
CA PHE A 201 -19.08 -15.03 -1.13
C PHE A 201 -20.17 -14.00 -0.88
N ALA A 202 -19.83 -12.71 -0.81
CA ALA A 202 -20.76 -11.66 -0.43
C ALA A 202 -21.93 -11.51 -1.42
N ARG A 203 -21.63 -11.37 -2.70
CA ARG A 203 -22.64 -11.03 -3.73
C ARG A 203 -23.37 -12.24 -4.26
N GLN A 204 -22.65 -13.34 -4.55
CA GLN A 204 -23.26 -14.50 -5.22
C GLN A 204 -23.78 -15.53 -4.22
N ALA A 205 -23.03 -15.83 -3.16
CA ALA A 205 -23.43 -16.86 -2.21
C ALA A 205 -24.32 -16.31 -1.08
N PHE A 206 -24.00 -15.15 -0.52
CA PHE A 206 -24.77 -14.56 0.57
C PHE A 206 -25.91 -13.66 0.07
N GLY A 207 -25.65 -12.86 -0.97
CA GLY A 207 -26.64 -11.99 -1.60
C GLY A 207 -26.63 -10.55 -1.09
N THR A 208 -25.56 -10.09 -0.44
CA THR A 208 -25.44 -8.67 -0.07
C THR A 208 -24.81 -7.83 -1.18
N VAL A 209 -25.29 -6.62 -1.36
CA VAL A 209 -24.64 -5.59 -2.20
C VAL A 209 -23.61 -4.77 -1.44
N ASN A 210 -23.60 -4.86 -0.11
CA ASN A 210 -22.77 -4.06 0.76
C ASN A 210 -21.34 -4.62 0.85
N VAL A 211 -20.56 -4.33 -0.19
CA VAL A 211 -19.13 -4.63 -0.24
C VAL A 211 -18.38 -3.33 -0.42
N ALA A 212 -17.48 -3.03 0.50
CA ALA A 212 -16.69 -1.81 0.51
C ALA A 212 -15.22 -2.09 0.78
N ASN A 213 -14.38 -1.14 0.41
CA ASN A 213 -12.96 -1.15 0.78
C ASN A 213 -12.46 0.28 1.01
N HIS A 214 -11.24 0.43 1.47
CA HIS A 214 -10.67 1.75 1.71
C HIS A 214 -10.57 2.61 0.44
N GLY A 215 -10.54 2.01 -0.75
CA GLY A 215 -10.61 2.71 -2.02
C GLY A 215 -11.86 3.54 -2.20
N SER A 216 -12.93 3.23 -1.46
CA SER A 216 -14.15 4.03 -1.44
C SER A 216 -13.91 5.47 -0.93
N TYR A 217 -12.94 5.66 -0.08
CA TYR A 217 -12.59 6.99 0.46
C TYR A 217 -11.46 7.68 -0.30
N CYS A 218 -10.46 6.93 -0.79
CA CYS A 218 -9.28 7.50 -1.42
C CYS A 218 -9.32 7.42 -2.95
N GLY A 219 -9.38 6.24 -3.51
CA GLY A 219 -9.38 6.04 -4.97
C GLY A 219 -10.62 6.61 -5.64
N GLN A 220 -11.76 6.53 -4.99
CA GLN A 220 -13.01 7.08 -5.51
C GLN A 220 -12.96 8.61 -5.56
N SER A 221 -12.49 9.28 -4.51
CA SER A 221 -12.32 10.74 -4.49
C SER A 221 -11.37 11.21 -5.57
N TYR A 222 -10.24 10.52 -5.73
CA TYR A 222 -9.30 10.78 -6.80
C TYR A 222 -9.94 10.63 -8.19
N ARG A 223 -10.68 9.54 -8.41
CA ARG A 223 -11.33 9.26 -9.71
C ARG A 223 -12.42 10.26 -10.03
N VAL A 224 -13.22 10.67 -9.05
CA VAL A 224 -14.24 11.70 -9.25
C VAL A 224 -13.60 13.01 -9.68
N GLY A 225 -12.56 13.48 -8.97
CA GLY A 225 -11.87 14.70 -9.33
C GLY A 225 -11.17 14.62 -10.69
N THR A 226 -10.48 13.53 -10.96
CA THR A 226 -9.79 13.31 -12.25
C THR A 226 -10.80 13.16 -13.39
N GLY A 227 -11.90 12.44 -13.17
CA GLY A 227 -12.96 12.27 -14.15
C GLY A 227 -13.69 13.57 -14.48
N ALA A 228 -13.88 14.45 -13.51
CA ALA A 228 -14.44 15.78 -13.75
C ALA A 228 -13.51 16.64 -14.63
N ALA A 229 -12.19 16.49 -14.48
CA ALA A 229 -11.20 17.23 -15.27
C ALA A 229 -10.95 16.61 -16.65
N LEU A 230 -10.94 15.27 -16.77
CA LEU A 230 -10.50 14.53 -17.95
C LEU A 230 -11.62 13.73 -18.64
N GLY A 231 -12.82 13.70 -18.08
CA GLY A 231 -14.02 13.15 -18.72
C GLY A 231 -14.24 11.65 -18.63
N ASP A 232 -13.33 10.87 -18.04
CA ASP A 232 -13.48 9.41 -17.89
C ASP A 232 -13.25 8.95 -16.45
N LEU A 233 -14.36 8.61 -15.77
CA LEU A 233 -14.33 8.11 -14.39
C LEU A 233 -13.89 6.65 -14.28
N ALA A 234 -14.18 5.83 -15.29
CA ALA A 234 -13.99 4.39 -15.22
C ALA A 234 -12.66 3.91 -15.81
N GLY A 235 -12.24 4.53 -16.89
CA GLY A 235 -11.09 4.11 -17.68
C GLY A 235 -9.76 4.75 -17.29
N LEU A 236 -9.80 5.82 -16.48
CA LEU A 236 -8.57 6.50 -16.08
C LEU A 236 -7.82 5.72 -14.98
N PRO A 237 -6.68 5.13 -15.31
CA PRO A 237 -5.80 4.57 -14.29
C PRO A 237 -5.33 5.68 -13.35
N HIS A 238 -4.85 5.30 -12.17
CA HIS A 238 -4.20 6.24 -11.26
C HIS A 238 -2.97 6.84 -11.94
N GLY A 239 -3.12 8.03 -12.52
CA GLY A 239 -2.03 8.79 -13.12
C GLY A 239 -0.91 9.02 -12.11
N LYS A 240 0.32 8.96 -12.59
CA LYS A 240 1.49 9.28 -11.76
C LYS A 240 2.14 10.52 -12.34
N PRO A 241 2.55 11.49 -11.51
CA PRO A 241 3.26 12.65 -11.97
C PRO A 241 4.59 12.28 -12.63
N ASP A 242 4.93 12.98 -13.68
CA ASP A 242 6.26 12.92 -14.27
C ASP A 242 7.18 13.88 -13.52
N TRP A 243 7.77 13.40 -12.43
CA TRP A 243 8.65 14.19 -11.58
C TRP A 243 9.92 14.61 -12.30
N GLN A 244 10.38 13.85 -13.26
CA GLN A 244 11.65 14.09 -13.95
C GLN A 244 11.56 15.30 -14.88
N ASN A 245 10.40 15.53 -15.49
CA ASN A 245 10.18 16.64 -16.39
C ASN A 245 9.41 17.81 -15.75
N SER A 246 8.89 17.62 -14.53
CA SER A 246 8.21 18.68 -13.79
C SER A 246 9.21 19.72 -13.24
N ARG A 247 8.81 20.98 -13.24
CA ARG A 247 9.58 22.08 -12.64
C ARG A 247 9.02 22.59 -11.33
N PHE A 248 7.74 22.27 -11.07
CA PHE A 248 7.07 22.70 -9.87
C PHE A 248 6.13 21.60 -9.36
N GLY A 249 6.11 21.39 -8.04
CA GLY A 249 5.20 20.49 -7.36
C GLY A 249 4.43 21.17 -6.24
N LEU A 250 3.13 20.96 -6.20
CA LEU A 250 2.27 21.38 -5.09
C LEU A 250 1.70 20.13 -4.42
N PHE A 251 2.16 19.84 -3.20
CA PHE A 251 1.76 18.69 -2.40
C PHE A 251 0.77 19.11 -1.33
N ILE A 252 -0.52 18.83 -1.55
CA ILE A 252 -1.59 19.20 -0.62
C ILE A 252 -2.04 17.96 0.14
N GLY A 253 -1.88 17.94 1.46
CA GLY A 253 -2.32 16.85 2.33
C GLY A 253 -1.65 15.50 2.04
N THR A 254 -0.50 15.49 1.38
CA THR A 254 0.20 14.27 1.00
C THR A 254 1.68 14.33 1.34
N SER A 255 2.25 13.16 1.61
CA SER A 255 3.69 12.97 1.79
C SER A 255 4.19 11.98 0.72
N PRO A 256 4.68 12.46 -0.42
CA PRO A 256 4.89 11.62 -1.61
C PRO A 256 5.77 10.39 -1.38
N ALA A 257 6.81 10.53 -0.54
CA ALA A 257 7.71 9.42 -0.22
C ALA A 257 7.19 8.46 0.87
N GLN A 258 6.06 8.78 1.51
CA GLN A 258 5.41 7.93 2.55
C GLN A 258 4.03 7.44 2.14
N SER A 259 3.28 8.22 1.38
CA SER A 259 1.89 7.94 1.01
C SER A 259 1.64 7.86 -0.50
N GLY A 260 2.59 8.28 -1.33
CA GLY A 260 2.49 8.22 -2.80
C GLY A 260 3.00 6.90 -3.35
N ASN A 261 2.12 5.96 -3.67
CA ASN A 261 2.50 4.68 -4.28
C ASN A 261 3.12 4.86 -5.68
N PRO A 262 4.26 4.28 -5.98
CA PRO A 262 5.19 3.50 -5.15
C PRO A 262 6.15 4.43 -4.36
N PHE A 263 6.18 4.29 -3.04
CA PHE A 263 6.90 5.20 -2.13
C PHE A 263 8.37 5.39 -2.46
N GLN A 264 9.12 4.31 -2.62
CA GLN A 264 10.56 4.36 -2.88
C GLN A 264 10.90 4.96 -4.25
N ARG A 265 10.09 4.67 -5.27
CA ARG A 265 10.27 5.26 -6.60
C ARG A 265 9.99 6.76 -6.57
N THR A 266 8.85 7.15 -6.00
CA THR A 266 8.49 8.56 -5.87
C THR A 266 9.54 9.34 -5.09
N GLY A 267 10.01 8.82 -3.95
CA GLY A 267 11.04 9.47 -3.15
C GLY A 267 12.36 9.63 -3.91
N ARG A 268 12.76 8.64 -4.69
CA ARG A 268 13.97 8.68 -5.51
C ARG A 268 13.83 9.66 -6.67
N GLU A 269 12.74 9.61 -7.42
CA GLU A 269 12.50 10.50 -8.56
C GLU A 269 12.43 11.98 -8.12
N LEU A 270 11.84 12.26 -6.96
CA LEU A 270 11.84 13.60 -6.39
C LEU A 270 13.24 14.07 -5.97
N ALA A 271 14.01 13.16 -5.32
CA ALA A 271 15.38 13.48 -4.93
C ALA A 271 16.26 13.77 -6.18
N GLU A 272 16.09 12.96 -7.21
CA GLU A 272 16.78 13.12 -8.49
C GLU A 272 16.39 14.44 -9.19
N ALA A 273 15.10 14.75 -9.27
CA ALA A 273 14.60 15.99 -9.85
C ALA A 273 15.18 17.25 -9.16
N ARG A 274 15.35 17.18 -7.83
CA ARG A 274 15.97 18.25 -7.04
C ARG A 274 17.47 18.42 -7.29
N SER A 275 18.14 17.33 -7.59
CA SER A 275 19.60 17.29 -7.72
C SER A 275 20.09 17.77 -9.08
N ARG A 276 19.18 17.99 -10.02
CA ARG A 276 19.54 18.43 -11.38
C ARG A 276 19.76 19.93 -11.44
N PRO A 277 20.97 20.41 -11.75
CA PRO A 277 21.28 21.84 -11.83
C PRO A 277 20.41 22.59 -12.84
N GLU A 278 20.10 21.92 -13.97
CA GLU A 278 19.33 22.47 -15.07
C GLU A 278 17.82 22.55 -14.77
N ASN A 279 17.34 21.83 -13.77
CA ASN A 279 15.91 21.63 -13.55
C ASN A 279 15.42 22.22 -12.24
N ALA A 280 15.91 23.34 -11.79
CA ALA A 280 15.55 24.04 -10.55
C ALA A 280 14.14 23.69 -10.01
N TYR A 281 13.89 22.38 -9.74
CA TYR A 281 12.61 21.87 -9.31
C TYR A 281 12.21 22.51 -7.98
N ARG A 282 11.09 23.21 -8.00
CA ARG A 282 10.54 23.89 -6.84
C ARG A 282 9.28 23.18 -6.37
N TYR A 283 9.02 23.22 -5.07
CA TYR A 283 7.79 22.67 -4.57
C TYR A 283 7.32 23.30 -3.26
N VAL A 284 6.04 23.17 -3.02
CA VAL A 284 5.38 23.60 -1.79
C VAL A 284 4.70 22.38 -1.16
N VAL A 285 4.90 22.20 0.13
CA VAL A 285 4.19 21.20 0.92
C VAL A 285 3.13 21.94 1.74
N VAL A 286 1.87 21.67 1.44
CA VAL A 286 0.71 22.18 2.16
C VAL A 286 0.23 21.08 3.10
N SER A 287 0.47 21.26 4.39
CA SER A 287 0.12 20.24 5.40
C SER A 287 0.07 20.89 6.78
N PRO A 288 -0.82 20.46 7.68
CA PRO A 288 -0.86 20.95 9.06
C PRO A 288 0.45 20.75 9.82
N MET A 289 1.18 19.69 9.47
CA MET A 289 2.50 19.37 10.00
C MET A 289 3.45 19.03 8.84
N LEU A 290 4.74 19.26 9.03
CA LEU A 290 5.74 18.86 8.05
C LEU A 290 6.10 17.39 8.28
N PRO A 291 5.70 16.46 7.41
CA PRO A 291 6.04 15.04 7.55
C PRO A 291 7.55 14.82 7.37
N THR A 292 8.11 13.86 8.08
CA THR A 292 9.54 13.53 8.04
C THR A 292 10.04 13.15 6.64
N SER A 293 9.21 12.50 5.82
CA SER A 293 9.55 12.19 4.42
C SER A 293 9.52 13.41 3.52
N SER A 294 9.04 14.53 4.00
CA SER A 294 9.08 15.84 3.33
C SER A 294 10.28 16.68 3.75
N ASN A 295 11.37 16.06 4.21
CA ASN A 295 12.68 16.72 4.40
C ASN A 295 13.14 17.47 3.14
N HIS A 296 12.50 17.17 2.06
CA HIS A 296 12.57 17.90 0.82
C HIS A 296 12.07 19.35 0.93
N ALA A 297 11.21 19.68 1.91
CA ALA A 297 10.74 21.04 2.14
C ALA A 297 11.76 21.92 2.92
N SER A 298 13.00 21.48 2.98
CA SER A 298 14.13 22.26 3.51
C SER A 298 15.02 22.73 2.38
N GLY A 299 15.28 24.01 2.32
CA GLY A 299 16.15 24.63 1.33
C GLY A 299 15.45 25.65 0.43
N ASP A 300 16.23 26.32 -0.41
CA ASP A 300 15.82 27.51 -1.16
C ASP A 300 14.71 27.25 -2.20
N ASN A 301 14.60 26.01 -2.67
CA ASN A 301 13.65 25.63 -3.70
C ASN A 301 12.36 25.03 -3.17
N SER A 302 12.15 25.03 -1.87
CA SER A 302 10.97 24.43 -1.26
C SER A 302 10.39 25.29 -0.14
N ARG A 303 9.08 25.17 0.07
CA ARG A 303 8.39 25.83 1.17
C ARG A 303 7.39 24.92 1.83
N TRP A 304 7.23 25.04 3.12
CA TRP A 304 6.12 24.48 3.86
C TRP A 304 5.09 25.57 4.14
N LEU A 305 3.85 25.28 3.77
CA LEU A 305 2.70 26.12 4.06
C LEU A 305 1.81 25.36 5.06
N PRO A 306 1.83 25.71 6.35
CA PRO A 306 0.93 25.11 7.33
C PRO A 306 -0.51 25.53 7.04
N VAL A 307 -1.40 24.55 7.01
CA VAL A 307 -2.84 24.76 6.78
C VAL A 307 -3.62 24.17 7.96
N ARG A 308 -4.70 24.84 8.36
CA ARG A 308 -5.61 24.28 9.36
C ARG A 308 -6.29 23.05 8.75
N PRO A 309 -6.40 21.91 9.47
CA PRO A 309 -7.15 20.76 8.98
C PRO A 309 -8.55 21.14 8.49
N ALA A 310 -8.98 20.52 7.39
CA ALA A 310 -10.25 20.77 6.71
C ALA A 310 -10.44 22.18 6.09
N THR A 311 -9.35 22.92 5.85
CA THR A 311 -9.40 24.22 5.16
C THR A 311 -8.72 24.22 3.79
N ASP A 312 -8.42 23.05 3.24
CA ASP A 312 -7.76 22.91 1.93
C ASP A 312 -8.57 23.57 0.81
N LEU A 313 -9.90 23.45 0.85
CA LEU A 313 -10.77 24.10 -0.13
C LEU A 313 -10.63 25.62 -0.11
N ALA A 314 -10.51 26.24 1.06
CA ALA A 314 -10.32 27.69 1.16
C ALA A 314 -9.00 28.14 0.54
N LEU A 315 -7.93 27.35 0.74
CA LEU A 315 -6.64 27.60 0.08
C LEU A 315 -6.76 27.51 -1.45
N VAL A 316 -7.38 26.45 -1.96
CA VAL A 316 -7.53 26.23 -3.41
C VAL A 316 -8.40 27.33 -4.03
N MET A 317 -9.50 27.72 -3.37
CA MET A 317 -10.34 28.85 -3.80
C MET A 317 -9.57 30.17 -3.83
N GLY A 318 -8.72 30.42 -2.84
CA GLY A 318 -7.81 31.57 -2.82
C GLY A 318 -6.82 31.58 -3.98
N LEU A 319 -6.25 30.43 -4.31
CA LEU A 319 -5.34 30.30 -5.48
C LEU A 319 -6.09 30.55 -6.79
N ILE A 320 -7.27 29.98 -6.97
CA ILE A 320 -8.11 30.17 -8.16
C ILE A 320 -8.46 31.67 -8.29
N ARG A 321 -8.90 32.30 -7.21
CA ARG A 321 -9.22 33.74 -7.19
C ARG A 321 -8.00 34.58 -7.64
N TRP A 322 -6.83 34.28 -7.09
CA TRP A 322 -5.61 34.99 -7.45
C TRP A 322 -5.24 34.81 -8.93
N ILE A 323 -5.39 33.58 -9.46
CA ILE A 323 -5.13 33.28 -10.90
C ILE A 323 -6.04 34.11 -11.80
N ILE A 324 -7.33 34.21 -11.44
CA ILE A 324 -8.33 34.99 -12.20
C ILE A 324 -8.02 36.47 -12.13
N ASP A 325 -7.83 37.01 -10.94
CA ASP A 325 -7.59 38.47 -10.75
C ASP A 325 -6.27 38.92 -11.42
N SER A 326 -5.26 38.04 -11.43
CA SER A 326 -3.98 38.27 -12.03
C SER A 326 -3.90 37.93 -13.52
N ARG A 327 -5.00 37.44 -14.11
CA ARG A 327 -5.08 36.99 -15.52
C ARG A 327 -3.99 35.97 -15.89
N ARG A 328 -3.70 34.99 -15.00
CA ARG A 328 -2.66 33.99 -15.18
C ARG A 328 -3.21 32.64 -15.64
N TYR A 329 -4.30 32.66 -16.35
CA TYR A 329 -4.90 31.50 -16.98
C TYR A 329 -4.62 31.53 -18.50
N ASP A 330 -4.74 30.40 -19.17
CA ASP A 330 -4.61 30.31 -20.63
C ASP A 330 -5.96 30.62 -21.27
N GLU A 331 -6.08 31.85 -21.83
CA GLU A 331 -7.30 32.32 -22.48
C GLU A 331 -7.66 31.52 -23.75
N ARG A 332 -6.69 30.81 -24.35
CA ARG A 332 -6.97 29.97 -25.54
C ARG A 332 -7.53 28.61 -25.14
N PHE A 333 -7.22 28.18 -23.98
CA PHE A 333 -7.70 26.91 -23.45
C PHE A 333 -9.12 27.02 -22.88
N LEU A 334 -9.44 28.15 -22.24
CA LEU A 334 -10.75 28.43 -21.68
C LEU A 334 -11.71 29.01 -22.69
#